data_ded1b176f9ecbca409587a7979d85542
#
_entry.id   ded1b176f9ecbca409587a7979d85542
#
_cell.length_a   1.000
_cell.length_b   1.000
_cell.length_c   1.000
_cell.angle_alpha   90.00
_cell.angle_beta   90.00
_cell.angle_gamma   90.00
#
_symmetry.space_group_name_H-M   'P 1'
#
loop_
_entity.id
_entity.type
_entity.pdbx_description
1 polymer ?
#
loop_
_entity_poly.entity_id
_entity_poly.type
_entity_poly.pdbx_seq_one_letter_code
_entity_poly.pdbx_strand_id
1 'polypeptide(L)'
;GTVAFIARPIGGGFFGAMADKYGRKPMMMWAIFIYSVGTGLSGIATNLYMLAVCRFIVGLGMSGEYACASTYAVESWPKNLQSKASAFLVSGFSVGNIIAAQIIPQFAEVYGWRNSFFLFLLPVLLVLWIRKSAPESQEWIEDKYKDKSTFLSVFRKPHLSISMIVFLVCFCLFGAN
;
A
#
# COMPACT_ATOMS: atom_id res chain seq x y z
N GLY A 1 -0.11 -5.45 -14.89
CA GLY A 1 -1.28 -6.03 -15.35
C GLY A 1 -2.52 -6.02 -14.50
N THR A 2 -3.64 -6.28 -15.13
CA THR A 2 -5.02 -6.26 -14.62
C THR A 2 -5.21 -7.03 -13.30
N VAL A 3 -4.50 -8.16 -13.13
CA VAL A 3 -4.61 -9.00 -11.92
C VAL A 3 -4.24 -8.23 -10.63
N ALA A 4 -3.19 -7.41 -10.68
CA ALA A 4 -2.79 -6.60 -9.53
C ALA A 4 -3.86 -5.53 -9.17
N PHE A 5 -4.56 -4.98 -10.16
CA PHE A 5 -5.64 -4.01 -9.93
C PHE A 5 -6.85 -4.64 -9.26
N ILE A 6 -7.21 -5.88 -9.62
CA ILE A 6 -8.31 -6.62 -8.96
C ILE A 6 -7.98 -6.89 -7.48
N ALA A 7 -6.72 -7.14 -7.16
CA ALA A 7 -6.30 -7.39 -5.78
C ALA A 7 -6.33 -6.15 -4.88
N ARG A 8 -6.19 -4.93 -5.45
CA ARG A 8 -6.08 -3.68 -4.68
C ARG A 8 -7.25 -3.38 -3.73
N PRO A 9 -8.52 -3.44 -4.14
CA PRO A 9 -9.64 -3.20 -3.23
C PRO A 9 -9.65 -4.17 -2.05
N ILE A 10 -9.31 -5.43 -2.30
CA ILE A 10 -9.25 -6.48 -1.28
C ILE A 10 -8.11 -6.19 -0.29
N GLY A 11 -6.92 -5.89 -0.82
CA GLY A 11 -5.74 -5.59 0.00
C GLY A 11 -5.94 -4.34 0.86
N GLY A 12 -6.41 -3.23 0.28
CA GLY A 12 -6.67 -1.99 1.00
C GLY A 12 -7.67 -2.16 2.14
N GLY A 13 -8.80 -2.84 1.88
CA GLY A 13 -9.80 -3.13 2.89
C GLY A 13 -9.30 -4.07 3.99
N PHE A 14 -8.62 -5.15 3.61
CA PHE A 14 -8.07 -6.11 4.56
C PHE A 14 -7.00 -5.48 5.47
N PHE A 15 -5.98 -4.86 4.88
CA PHE A 15 -4.90 -4.25 5.65
C PHE A 15 -5.36 -3.03 6.44
N GLY A 16 -6.31 -2.24 5.91
CA GLY A 16 -6.93 -1.13 6.64
C GLY A 16 -7.61 -1.62 7.92
N ALA A 17 -8.51 -2.60 7.82
CA ALA A 17 -9.19 -3.17 8.99
C ALA A 17 -8.21 -3.83 9.99
N MET A 18 -7.17 -4.49 9.48
CA MET A 18 -6.13 -5.08 10.33
C MET A 18 -5.28 -4.01 11.01
N ALA A 19 -5.01 -2.88 10.34
CA ALA A 19 -4.29 -1.75 10.92
C ALA A 19 -5.07 -1.07 12.04
N ASP A 20 -6.39 -1.00 11.95
CA ASP A 20 -7.25 -0.54 13.05
C ASP A 20 -7.14 -1.47 14.28
N LYS A 21 -7.00 -2.78 14.05
CA LYS A 21 -6.97 -3.78 15.13
C LYS A 21 -5.58 -3.96 15.75
N TYR A 22 -4.54 -4.03 14.93
CA TYR A 22 -3.20 -4.44 15.36
C TYR A 22 -2.19 -3.30 15.40
N GLY A 23 -2.53 -2.15 14.81
CA GLY A 23 -1.66 -0.97 14.74
C GLY A 23 -1.28 -0.62 13.31
N ARG A 24 -1.02 0.67 13.07
CA ARG A 24 -0.67 1.19 11.74
C ARG A 24 0.71 0.70 11.31
N LYS A 25 1.69 0.81 12.21
CA LYS A 25 3.09 0.45 11.96
C LYS A 25 3.28 -1.03 11.59
N PRO A 26 2.83 -2.03 12.36
CA PRO A 26 3.05 -3.43 12.02
C PRO A 26 2.37 -3.82 10.71
N MET A 27 1.17 -3.30 10.43
CA MET A 27 0.48 -3.62 9.18
C MET A 27 1.15 -3.00 7.96
N MET A 28 1.66 -1.76 8.08
CA MET A 28 2.49 -1.14 7.04
C MET A 28 3.75 -1.98 6.75
N MET A 29 4.45 -2.45 7.78
CA MET A 29 5.64 -3.31 7.62
C MET A 29 5.30 -4.62 6.90
N TRP A 30 4.20 -5.29 7.28
CA TRP A 30 3.74 -6.50 6.62
C TRP A 30 3.35 -6.27 5.15
N ALA A 31 2.67 -5.18 4.86
CA ALA A 31 2.30 -4.81 3.51
C ALA A 31 3.54 -4.58 2.62
N ILE A 32 4.53 -3.81 3.10
CA ILE A 32 5.81 -3.59 2.40
C ILE A 32 6.54 -4.92 2.16
N PHE A 33 6.61 -5.78 3.16
CA PHE A 33 7.26 -7.08 3.04
C PHE A 33 6.58 -7.94 1.96
N ILE A 34 5.26 -8.05 2.00
CA ILE A 34 4.49 -8.87 1.06
C ILE A 34 4.65 -8.40 -0.37
N TYR A 35 4.51 -7.10 -0.66
CA TYR A 35 4.64 -6.63 -2.04
C TYR A 35 6.09 -6.72 -2.54
N SER A 36 7.08 -6.47 -1.69
CA SER A 36 8.48 -6.55 -2.08
C SER A 36 8.88 -7.99 -2.42
N VAL A 37 8.52 -8.95 -1.55
CA VAL A 37 8.76 -10.37 -1.81
C VAL A 37 8.00 -10.84 -3.04
N GLY A 38 6.72 -10.48 -3.17
CA GLY A 38 5.91 -10.81 -4.34
C GLY A 38 6.49 -10.26 -5.65
N THR A 39 7.08 -9.05 -5.61
CA THR A 39 7.76 -8.47 -6.77
C THR A 39 9.05 -9.21 -7.09
N GLY A 40 9.89 -9.52 -6.10
CA GLY A 40 11.10 -10.33 -6.27
C GLY A 40 10.80 -11.71 -6.86
N LEU A 41 9.77 -12.40 -6.33
CA LEU A 41 9.32 -13.69 -6.86
C LEU A 41 8.81 -13.60 -8.31
N SER A 42 8.31 -12.45 -8.74
CA SER A 42 7.94 -12.24 -10.15
C SER A 42 9.15 -12.36 -11.09
N GLY A 43 10.37 -12.05 -10.61
CA GLY A 43 11.62 -12.18 -11.39
C GLY A 43 11.99 -13.63 -11.71
N ILE A 44 11.61 -14.58 -10.86
CA ILE A 44 11.87 -16.01 -11.05
C ILE A 44 10.67 -16.78 -11.63
N ALA A 45 9.58 -16.08 -11.97
CA ALA A 45 8.40 -16.71 -12.53
C ALA A 45 8.72 -17.38 -13.88
N THR A 46 8.42 -18.68 -14.00
CA THR A 46 8.70 -19.51 -15.18
C THR A 46 7.50 -19.58 -16.12
N ASN A 47 6.29 -19.38 -15.60
CA ASN A 47 5.06 -19.44 -16.38
C ASN A 47 4.10 -18.28 -16.03
N LEU A 48 3.10 -18.08 -16.90
CA LEU A 48 2.14 -16.99 -16.78
C LEU A 48 1.28 -17.10 -15.51
N TYR A 49 0.92 -18.31 -15.09
CA TYR A 49 0.11 -18.51 -13.87
C TYR A 49 0.88 -18.11 -12.62
N MET A 50 2.15 -18.52 -12.52
CA MET A 50 3.01 -18.12 -11.41
C MET A 50 3.17 -16.59 -11.36
N LEU A 51 3.40 -15.96 -12.52
CA LEU A 51 3.50 -14.51 -12.62
C LEU A 51 2.18 -13.83 -12.19
N ALA A 52 1.02 -14.38 -12.59
CA ALA A 52 -0.28 -13.83 -12.21
C ALA A 52 -0.51 -13.89 -10.70
N VAL A 53 -0.16 -15.02 -10.05
CA VAL A 53 -0.25 -15.16 -8.58
C VAL A 53 0.68 -14.16 -7.88
N CYS A 54 1.94 -14.04 -8.32
CA CYS A 54 2.86 -13.06 -7.76
C CYS A 54 2.31 -11.63 -7.92
N ARG A 55 1.74 -11.26 -9.06
CA ARG A 55 1.12 -9.97 -9.32
C ARG A 55 -0.13 -9.71 -8.46
N PHE A 56 -0.89 -10.75 -8.16
CA PHE A 56 -2.00 -10.65 -7.22
C PHE A 56 -1.50 -10.32 -5.81
N ILE A 57 -0.49 -11.03 -5.33
CA ILE A 57 0.14 -10.78 -4.02
C ILE A 57 0.73 -9.36 -3.95
N VAL A 58 1.41 -8.91 -5.00
CA VAL A 58 1.92 -7.53 -5.10
C VAL A 58 0.79 -6.51 -5.00
N GLY A 59 -0.33 -6.74 -5.70
CA GLY A 59 -1.50 -5.86 -5.65
C GLY A 59 -2.10 -5.74 -4.25
N LEU A 60 -2.21 -6.85 -3.52
CA LEU A 60 -2.66 -6.86 -2.12
C LEU A 60 -1.74 -6.03 -1.22
N GLY A 61 -0.43 -6.25 -1.32
CA GLY A 61 0.55 -5.56 -0.48
C GLY A 61 0.63 -4.06 -0.78
N MET A 62 0.68 -3.65 -2.06
CA MET A 62 0.77 -2.24 -2.45
C MET A 62 -0.42 -1.41 -1.96
N SER A 63 -1.64 -1.94 -2.08
CA SER A 63 -2.82 -1.22 -1.60
C SER A 63 -2.91 -1.21 -0.08
N GLY A 64 -2.47 -2.29 0.57
CA GLY A 64 -2.36 -2.37 2.02
C GLY A 64 -1.35 -1.38 2.58
N GLU A 65 -0.18 -1.26 1.95
CA GLU A 65 0.84 -0.29 2.32
C GLU A 65 0.29 1.14 2.20
N TYR A 66 -0.34 1.49 1.05
CA TYR A 66 -0.90 2.82 0.85
C TYR A 66 -1.99 3.15 1.89
N ALA A 67 -2.88 2.22 2.21
CA ALA A 67 -3.92 2.42 3.23
C ALA A 67 -3.31 2.68 4.61
N CYS A 68 -2.34 1.86 5.03
CA CYS A 68 -1.69 2.01 6.33
C CYS A 68 -0.81 3.26 6.41
N ALA A 69 0.00 3.54 5.37
CA ALA A 69 0.93 4.66 5.34
C ALA A 69 0.20 6.00 5.27
N SER A 70 -0.88 6.12 4.50
CA SER A 70 -1.67 7.35 4.41
C SER A 70 -2.33 7.69 5.75
N THR A 71 -2.93 6.71 6.42
CA THR A 71 -3.53 6.88 7.73
C THR A 71 -2.46 7.23 8.78
N TYR A 72 -1.35 6.48 8.82
CA TYR A 72 -0.25 6.74 9.73
C TYR A 72 0.32 8.14 9.57
N ALA A 73 0.53 8.61 8.34
CA ALA A 73 1.04 9.94 8.09
C ALA A 73 0.06 11.04 8.55
N VAL A 74 -1.24 10.89 8.26
CA VAL A 74 -2.25 11.85 8.71
C VAL A 74 -2.33 11.89 10.24
N GLU A 75 -2.35 10.74 10.90
CA GLU A 75 -2.42 10.62 12.36
C GLU A 75 -1.14 11.10 13.08
N SER A 76 0.02 11.03 12.41
CA SER A 76 1.31 11.47 12.98
C SER A 76 1.55 12.97 12.87
N TRP A 77 0.73 13.71 12.12
CA TRP A 77 0.89 15.14 11.92
C TRP A 77 -0.17 15.93 12.69
N PRO A 78 0.15 17.15 13.17
CA PRO A 78 -0.83 18.03 13.81
C PRO A 78 -2.03 18.29 12.91
N LYS A 79 -3.24 18.42 13.50
CA LYS A 79 -4.51 18.55 12.75
C LYS A 79 -4.53 19.66 11.70
N ASN A 80 -3.83 20.77 11.95
CA ASN A 80 -3.70 21.88 11.01
C ASN A 80 -2.78 21.60 9.81
N LEU A 81 -2.00 20.51 9.84
CA LEU A 81 -1.04 20.13 8.79
C LEU A 81 -1.37 18.83 8.09
N GLN A 82 -2.44 18.14 8.47
CA GLN A 82 -2.82 16.83 7.90
C GLN A 82 -3.01 16.87 6.38
N SER A 83 -3.60 17.94 5.83
CA SER A 83 -3.73 18.12 4.38
C SER A 83 -2.36 18.21 3.69
N LYS A 84 -1.37 18.86 4.33
CA LYS A 84 0.00 18.94 3.81
C LYS A 84 0.70 17.57 3.88
N ALA A 85 0.46 16.79 4.93
CA ALA A 85 0.98 15.44 5.05
C ALA A 85 0.48 14.54 3.91
N SER A 86 -0.83 14.59 3.61
CA SER A 86 -1.41 13.86 2.48
C SER A 86 -0.83 14.29 1.13
N ALA A 87 -0.69 15.60 0.90
CA ALA A 87 -0.09 16.13 -0.33
C ALA A 87 1.38 15.69 -0.47
N PHE A 88 2.15 15.69 0.62
CA PHE A 88 3.53 15.23 0.65
C PHE A 88 3.64 13.74 0.28
N LEU A 89 2.76 12.89 0.82
CA LEU A 89 2.69 11.46 0.45
C LEU A 89 2.44 11.26 -1.06
N VAL A 90 1.45 11.97 -1.61
CA VAL A 90 1.13 11.87 -3.04
C VAL A 90 2.29 12.35 -3.91
N SER A 91 2.99 13.42 -3.51
CA SER A 91 4.18 13.90 -4.23
C SER A 91 5.31 12.88 -4.21
N GLY A 92 5.50 12.17 -3.09
CA GLY A 92 6.47 11.07 -2.97
C GLY A 92 6.23 9.95 -3.97
N PHE A 93 4.96 9.59 -4.20
CA PHE A 93 4.59 8.61 -5.24
C PHE A 93 4.99 9.09 -6.65
N SER A 94 4.74 10.35 -6.97
CA SER A 94 5.11 10.92 -8.28
C SER A 94 6.63 10.96 -8.48
N VAL A 95 7.38 11.38 -7.47
CA VAL A 95 8.84 11.39 -7.49
C VAL A 95 9.39 9.97 -7.64
N GLY A 96 8.84 9.00 -6.89
CA GLY A 96 9.21 7.60 -7.00
C GLY A 96 9.02 7.03 -8.41
N ASN A 97 7.90 7.37 -9.06
CA ASN A 97 7.65 6.96 -10.45
C ASN A 97 8.66 7.56 -11.43
N ILE A 98 9.02 8.84 -11.29
CA ILE A 98 10.04 9.48 -12.14
C ILE A 98 11.38 8.78 -11.99
N ILE A 99 11.82 8.54 -10.76
CA ILE A 99 13.09 7.84 -10.47
C ILE A 99 13.06 6.42 -11.04
N ALA A 100 11.97 5.68 -10.84
CA ALA A 100 11.82 4.33 -11.35
C ALA A 100 11.85 4.30 -12.89
N ALA A 101 11.18 5.25 -13.55
CA ALA A 101 11.16 5.35 -15.01
C ALA A 101 12.55 5.63 -15.61
N GLN A 102 13.44 6.26 -14.88
CA GLN A 102 14.83 6.48 -15.32
C GLN A 102 15.73 5.27 -15.05
N ILE A 103 15.64 4.69 -13.86
CA ILE A 103 16.57 3.66 -13.40
C ILE A 103 16.24 2.29 -14.01
N ILE A 104 14.96 1.90 -14.04
CA ILE A 104 14.56 0.54 -14.41
C ILE A 104 14.93 0.18 -15.85
N PRO A 105 14.68 1.03 -16.88
CA PRO A 105 15.06 0.70 -18.25
C PRO A 105 16.57 0.49 -18.41
N GLN A 106 17.38 1.39 -17.87
CA GLN A 106 18.84 1.32 -17.94
C GLN A 106 19.38 0.04 -17.25
N PHE A 107 18.80 -0.31 -16.10
CA PHE A 107 19.18 -1.54 -15.40
C PHE A 107 18.74 -2.78 -16.19
N ALA A 108 17.56 -2.75 -16.80
CA ALA A 108 17.03 -3.85 -17.59
C ALA A 108 17.83 -4.11 -18.89
N GLU A 109 18.38 -3.06 -19.51
CA GLU A 109 19.26 -3.18 -20.68
C GLU A 109 20.58 -3.89 -20.33
N VAL A 110 21.17 -3.61 -19.18
CA VAL A 110 22.46 -4.17 -18.77
C VAL A 110 22.31 -5.57 -18.16
N TYR A 111 21.35 -5.75 -17.26
CA TYR A 111 21.22 -6.97 -16.45
C TYR A 111 20.02 -7.85 -16.84
N GLY A 112 19.21 -7.40 -17.79
CA GLY A 112 17.99 -8.08 -18.22
C GLY A 112 16.78 -7.75 -17.35
N TRP A 113 15.59 -7.83 -17.95
CA TRP A 113 14.33 -7.42 -17.31
C TRP A 113 13.96 -8.22 -16.05
N ARG A 114 14.36 -9.49 -15.97
CA ARG A 114 14.10 -10.34 -14.79
C ARG A 114 14.87 -9.86 -13.56
N ASN A 115 16.12 -9.47 -13.74
CA ASN A 115 16.95 -8.98 -12.65
C ASN A 115 16.46 -7.63 -12.11
N SER A 116 15.74 -6.84 -12.92
CA SER A 116 15.13 -5.59 -12.46
C SER A 116 14.08 -5.81 -11.35
N PHE A 117 13.45 -6.98 -11.27
CA PHE A 117 12.52 -7.28 -10.16
C PHE A 117 13.21 -7.41 -8.82
N PHE A 118 14.49 -7.79 -8.78
CA PHE A 118 15.24 -7.88 -7.52
C PHE A 118 15.56 -6.52 -6.91
N LEU A 119 15.60 -5.44 -7.71
CA LEU A 119 15.69 -4.07 -7.18
C LEU A 119 14.53 -3.74 -6.24
N PHE A 120 13.35 -4.31 -6.51
CA PHE A 120 12.16 -4.09 -5.68
C PHE A 120 12.16 -4.90 -4.36
N LEU A 121 13.24 -5.63 -4.05
CA LEU A 121 13.49 -6.17 -2.72
C LEU A 121 14.13 -5.11 -1.79
N LEU A 122 14.72 -4.05 -2.33
CA LEU A 122 15.31 -2.98 -1.53
C LEU A 122 14.33 -2.37 -0.50
N PRO A 123 13.04 -2.15 -0.82
CA PRO A 123 12.08 -1.67 0.17
C PRO A 123 11.92 -2.56 1.41
N VAL A 124 12.31 -3.83 1.37
CA VAL A 124 12.36 -4.68 2.58
C VAL A 124 13.27 -4.09 3.64
N LEU A 125 14.35 -3.44 3.23
CA LEU A 125 15.27 -2.76 4.16
C LEU A 125 14.57 -1.61 4.90
N LEU A 126 13.62 -0.94 4.26
CA LEU A 126 12.79 0.08 4.91
C LEU A 126 11.97 -0.50 6.07
N VAL A 127 11.53 -1.75 5.96
CA VAL A 127 10.80 -2.42 7.05
C VAL A 127 11.64 -2.47 8.32
N LEU A 128 12.93 -2.78 8.18
CA LEU A 128 13.86 -2.82 9.30
C LEU A 128 14.07 -1.42 9.89
N TRP A 129 14.19 -0.41 9.02
CA TRP A 129 14.33 0.98 9.45
C TRP A 129 13.07 1.50 10.13
N ILE A 130 11.89 1.26 9.58
CA ILE A 130 10.58 1.63 10.17
C ILE A 130 10.42 0.95 11.54
N ARG A 131 10.77 -0.34 11.65
CA ARG A 131 10.70 -1.07 12.91
C ARG A 131 11.49 -0.37 14.02
N LYS A 132 12.68 0.15 13.70
CA LYS A 132 13.60 0.77 14.66
C LYS A 132 13.26 2.23 14.94
N SER A 133 12.85 2.99 13.93
CA SER A 133 12.83 4.47 13.99
C SER A 133 11.42 5.05 14.12
N ALA A 134 10.39 4.39 13.56
CA ALA A 134 9.03 4.93 13.59
C ALA A 134 8.29 4.50 14.88
N PRO A 135 7.72 5.44 15.66
CA PRO A 135 6.79 5.11 16.76
C PRO A 135 5.46 4.60 16.17
N GLU A 136 4.59 4.04 17.01
CA GLU A 136 3.19 3.78 16.60
C GLU A 136 2.39 5.09 16.60
N SER A 137 1.28 5.13 15.86
CA SER A 137 0.38 6.29 15.83
C SER A 137 -0.18 6.61 17.23
N GLN A 138 -0.06 7.88 17.64
CA GLN A 138 -0.59 8.33 18.93
C GLN A 138 -2.13 8.24 18.97
N GLU A 139 -2.79 8.63 17.87
CA GLU A 139 -4.26 8.53 17.78
C GLU A 139 -4.71 7.06 17.89
N TRP A 140 -3.97 6.12 17.29
CA TRP A 140 -4.28 4.69 17.43
C TRP A 140 -4.10 4.19 18.87
N ILE A 141 -3.07 4.67 19.59
CA ILE A 141 -2.83 4.29 20.98
C ILE A 141 -3.97 4.81 21.87
N GLU A 142 -4.41 6.05 21.65
CA GLU A 142 -5.51 6.66 22.40
C GLU A 142 -6.86 5.98 22.10
N ASP A 143 -7.11 5.62 20.86
CA ASP A 143 -8.35 4.95 20.43
C ASP A 143 -8.35 3.43 20.65
N LYS A 144 -7.24 2.86 21.13
CA LYS A 144 -7.12 1.41 21.36
C LYS A 144 -8.20 0.84 22.28
N TYR A 145 -8.76 1.66 23.14
CA TYR A 145 -9.78 1.30 24.12
C TYR A 145 -11.21 1.62 23.65
N LYS A 146 -11.38 2.27 22.48
CA LYS A 146 -12.70 2.51 21.89
C LYS A 146 -13.11 1.32 21.01
N ASP A 147 -14.42 1.15 20.82
CA ASP A 147 -14.99 0.08 19.99
C ASP A 147 -14.37 0.12 18.57
N LYS A 148 -13.68 -0.95 18.21
CA LYS A 148 -13.00 -1.04 16.94
C LYS A 148 -14.03 -1.33 15.84
N SER A 149 -14.16 -0.40 14.92
CA SER A 149 -15.01 -0.58 13.75
C SER A 149 -14.52 -1.79 12.93
N THR A 150 -15.41 -2.70 12.61
CA THR A 150 -15.14 -3.80 11.70
C THR A 150 -15.18 -3.28 10.27
N PHE A 151 -14.37 -3.83 9.34
CA PHE A 151 -14.41 -3.49 7.91
C PHE A 151 -15.85 -3.45 7.34
N LEU A 152 -16.71 -4.35 7.80
CA LEU A 152 -18.13 -4.39 7.42
C LEU A 152 -18.93 -3.17 7.93
N SER A 153 -18.44 -2.39 8.89
CA SER A 153 -19.13 -1.19 9.37
C SER A 153 -19.23 -0.10 8.29
N VAL A 154 -18.29 -0.09 7.34
CA VAL A 154 -18.28 0.82 6.18
C VAL A 154 -19.51 0.60 5.29
N PHE A 155 -20.04 -0.63 5.25
CA PHE A 155 -21.23 -1.01 4.50
C PHE A 155 -22.52 -0.92 5.32
N ARG A 156 -22.47 -0.49 6.59
CA ARG A 156 -23.65 -0.24 7.43
C ARG A 156 -24.17 1.18 7.24
N LYS A 157 -25.51 1.35 7.29
CA LYS A 157 -26.13 2.68 7.41
C LYS A 157 -25.63 3.37 8.69
N PRO A 158 -25.29 4.67 8.67
CA PRO A 158 -25.54 5.67 7.60
C PRO A 158 -24.42 5.82 6.55
N HIS A 159 -23.28 5.12 6.68
CA HIS A 159 -22.09 5.35 5.87
C HIS A 159 -22.13 4.71 4.47
N LEU A 160 -23.06 3.77 4.22
CA LEU A 160 -23.14 3.02 2.96
C LEU A 160 -23.19 3.93 1.71
N SER A 161 -24.05 4.96 1.72
CA SER A 161 -24.22 5.85 0.56
C SER A 161 -22.93 6.61 0.25
N ILE A 162 -22.25 7.13 1.27
CA ILE A 162 -20.98 7.86 1.10
C ILE A 162 -19.90 6.91 0.60
N SER A 163 -19.81 5.71 1.19
CA SER A 163 -18.84 4.69 0.77
C SER A 163 -19.05 4.26 -0.68
N MET A 164 -20.29 4.09 -1.11
CA MET A 164 -20.61 3.76 -2.50
C MET A 164 -20.26 4.87 -3.48
N ILE A 165 -20.55 6.14 -3.12
CA ILE A 165 -20.17 7.29 -3.95
C ILE A 165 -18.66 7.39 -4.08
N VAL A 166 -17.92 7.31 -2.98
CA VAL A 166 -16.45 7.36 -2.98
C VAL A 166 -15.87 6.20 -3.79
N PHE A 167 -16.41 4.99 -3.63
CA PHE A 167 -15.99 3.83 -4.42
C PHE A 167 -16.22 4.06 -5.92
N LEU A 168 -17.39 4.59 -6.31
CA LEU A 168 -17.72 4.85 -7.70
C LEU A 168 -16.83 5.94 -8.32
N VAL A 169 -16.56 7.01 -7.57
CA VAL A 169 -15.64 8.08 -8.00
C VAL A 169 -14.24 7.53 -8.20
N CYS A 170 -13.72 6.75 -7.23
CA CYS A 170 -12.41 6.11 -7.36
C CYS A 170 -12.37 5.13 -8.54
N PHE A 171 -13.42 4.33 -8.74
CA PHE A 171 -13.53 3.40 -9.87
C PHE A 171 -13.48 4.14 -11.21
N CYS A 172 -14.23 5.25 -11.36
CA CYS A 172 -14.19 6.07 -12.56
C CYS A 172 -12.83 6.72 -12.80
N LEU A 173 -12.18 7.26 -11.75
CA LEU A 173 -10.88 7.92 -11.89
C LEU A 173 -9.74 6.95 -12.22
N PHE A 174 -9.75 5.75 -11.64
CA PHE A 174 -8.71 4.75 -11.85
C PHE A 174 -9.01 3.75 -12.97
N GLY A 175 -10.28 3.60 -13.36
CA GLY A 175 -10.68 2.75 -14.47
C GLY A 175 -10.58 3.43 -15.84
N ALA A 176 -10.44 4.77 -15.87
CA ALA A 176 -10.29 5.55 -17.10
C ALA A 176 -8.81 5.71 -17.54
N ASN A 177 -7.84 5.22 -16.74
CA ASN A 177 -6.41 5.17 -17.06
C ASN A 177 -5.96 3.72 -17.29
#